data_abfc33adb3c74676c07c4c8531e7b3c0
#
_entry.id   abfc33adb3c74676c07c4c8531e7b3c0
#
_cell.length_a   1.000
_cell.length_b   1.000
_cell.length_c   1.000
_cell.angle_alpha   90.00
_cell.angle_beta   90.00
_cell.angle_gamma   90.00
#
_symmetry.space_group_name_H-M   'P 1'
#
loop_
_entity.id
_entity.type
_entity.pdbx_description
1 polymer ?
#
loop_
_entity_poly.entity_id
_entity_poly.type
_entity_poly.pdbx_seq_one_letter_code
_entity_poly.pdbx_strand_id
1 'polypeptide(L)'
;MSAAAMNSAAPLPPAELARLDACFPARPVALRDGGVMSVRACGSGPALVCLHGIGSGAASWLDTAQLLAPQARVIAWDAPGYGTSTPLAPAVPKAVDYAERLGAMLDALDIDRCILVGHSLGALTAASAARPGSALAARIARLVLISPAGGYGAPERAEERRRVHTQRIDALSGTGIAGMAARADVRLLSAGAGEQARQWVRWNMARLNEGGYRQAIELLCGGDLLADLPPAMPVRVACGALDIVTPPAGCAEVARRCGVALESIPDAGHASYVERPEAVAALLRDVLAA
;
A
#
# COMPACT_ATOMS: atom_id res chain seq x y z
N MET A 1 -32.17 11.47 -24.57
CA MET A 1 -32.14 11.69 -23.09
C MET A 1 -30.73 11.44 -22.58
N SER A 2 -30.18 12.43 -21.93
CA SER A 2 -28.78 12.71 -21.68
C SER A 2 -28.02 11.61 -20.91
N ALA A 3 -26.93 11.11 -21.50
CA ALA A 3 -25.92 10.28 -20.86
C ALA A 3 -24.81 11.16 -20.20
N ALA A 4 -25.21 12.09 -19.36
CA ALA A 4 -24.29 13.05 -18.74
C ALA A 4 -24.53 13.18 -17.25
N ALA A 5 -24.23 12.11 -16.51
CA ALA A 5 -23.91 12.18 -15.08
C ALA A 5 -22.99 10.99 -14.74
N MET A 6 -21.86 10.89 -15.41
CA MET A 6 -20.74 10.09 -14.91
C MET A 6 -20.19 10.85 -13.70
N ASN A 7 -20.57 10.35 -12.54
CA ASN A 7 -20.15 10.81 -11.23
C ASN A 7 -18.61 10.75 -11.16
N SER A 8 -17.93 11.83 -11.49
CA SER A 8 -16.51 12.00 -11.17
C SER A 8 -16.43 11.94 -9.63
N ALA A 9 -15.53 11.13 -9.08
CA ALA A 9 -15.30 11.13 -7.64
C ALA A 9 -15.14 12.59 -7.19
N ALA A 10 -15.99 13.02 -6.24
CA ALA A 10 -15.98 14.40 -5.78
C ALA A 10 -14.57 14.77 -5.31
N PRO A 11 -14.05 15.92 -5.68
CA PRO A 11 -12.73 16.36 -5.21
C PRO A 11 -12.74 16.43 -3.68
N LEU A 12 -11.57 16.17 -3.06
CA LEU A 12 -11.41 16.44 -1.62
C LEU A 12 -11.69 17.93 -1.36
N PRO A 13 -12.26 18.26 -0.19
CA PRO A 13 -12.41 19.64 0.23
C PRO A 13 -11.07 20.39 0.17
N PRO A 14 -11.02 21.67 -0.27
CA PRO A 14 -9.78 22.43 -0.34
C PRO A 14 -9.00 22.47 0.97
N ALA A 15 -9.68 22.47 2.11
CA ALA A 15 -9.07 22.43 3.43
C ALA A 15 -8.31 21.10 3.66
N GLU A 16 -8.83 19.96 3.20
CA GLU A 16 -8.16 18.67 3.31
C GLU A 16 -6.92 18.59 2.41
N LEU A 17 -6.97 19.15 1.21
CA LEU A 17 -5.81 19.25 0.34
C LEU A 17 -4.73 20.15 0.95
N ALA A 18 -5.13 21.30 1.51
CA ALA A 18 -4.20 22.21 2.19
C ALA A 18 -3.57 21.52 3.42
N ARG A 19 -4.35 20.76 4.21
CA ARG A 19 -3.85 19.95 5.33
C ARG A 19 -2.85 18.89 4.85
N LEU A 20 -3.16 18.18 3.77
CA LEU A 20 -2.28 17.18 3.18
C LEU A 20 -0.92 17.80 2.80
N ASP A 21 -0.92 18.92 2.12
CA ASP A 21 0.31 19.55 1.64
C ASP A 21 1.10 20.24 2.76
N ALA A 22 0.43 20.74 3.80
CA ALA A 22 1.08 21.32 4.97
C ALA A 22 1.70 20.26 5.89
N CYS A 23 0.98 19.17 6.15
CA CYS A 23 1.36 18.21 7.20
C CYS A 23 2.09 16.97 6.64
N PHE A 24 1.88 16.64 5.38
CA PHE A 24 2.48 15.48 4.73
C PHE A 24 2.84 15.80 3.27
N PRO A 25 3.76 16.76 3.06
CA PRO A 25 4.07 17.27 1.73
C PRO A 25 4.62 16.20 0.80
N ALA A 26 4.22 16.26 -0.47
CA ALA A 26 4.80 15.44 -1.52
C ALA A 26 6.12 16.05 -1.99
N ARG A 27 7.10 15.18 -2.27
CA ARG A 27 8.36 15.59 -2.88
C ARG A 27 8.87 14.54 -3.86
N PRO A 28 9.47 14.96 -4.98
CA PRO A 28 10.19 14.06 -5.85
C PRO A 28 11.53 13.67 -5.22
N VAL A 29 11.91 12.41 -5.38
CA VAL A 29 13.20 11.86 -4.99
C VAL A 29 13.88 11.35 -6.25
N ALA A 30 14.94 12.02 -6.68
CA ALA A 30 15.72 11.61 -7.84
C ALA A 30 16.52 10.34 -7.51
N LEU A 31 16.46 9.36 -8.39
CA LEU A 31 17.21 8.10 -8.27
C LEU A 31 18.49 8.14 -9.11
N ARG A 32 19.45 7.31 -8.76
CA ARG A 32 20.75 7.24 -9.47
C ARG A 32 20.62 6.77 -10.92
N ASP A 33 19.57 6.02 -11.25
CA ASP A 33 19.24 5.55 -12.61
C ASP A 33 18.53 6.61 -13.48
N GLY A 34 18.35 7.82 -12.96
CA GLY A 34 17.63 8.91 -13.63
C GLY A 34 16.11 8.87 -13.43
N GLY A 35 15.58 7.85 -12.75
CA GLY A 35 14.17 7.79 -12.37
C GLY A 35 13.85 8.73 -11.22
N VAL A 36 12.54 8.88 -10.95
CA VAL A 36 12.01 9.68 -9.84
C VAL A 36 11.03 8.83 -9.04
N MET A 37 11.10 8.94 -7.71
CA MET A 37 10.04 8.45 -6.83
C MET A 37 9.32 9.62 -6.17
N SER A 38 8.00 9.62 -6.21
CA SER A 38 7.17 10.52 -5.42
C SER A 38 7.02 9.93 -4.02
N VAL A 39 7.33 10.72 -3.00
CA VAL A 39 7.13 10.34 -1.60
C VAL A 39 6.45 11.47 -0.86
N ARG A 40 5.71 11.10 0.18
CA ARG A 40 5.25 12.03 1.21
C ARG A 40 5.97 11.73 2.52
N ALA A 41 6.36 12.76 3.26
CA ALA A 41 7.08 12.53 4.51
C ALA A 41 6.78 13.61 5.54
N CYS A 42 6.76 13.19 6.81
CA CYS A 42 6.68 14.08 7.98
C CYS A 42 7.39 13.44 9.18
N GLY A 43 7.58 14.25 10.22
CA GLY A 43 8.23 13.81 11.45
C GLY A 43 9.75 13.65 11.35
N SER A 44 10.36 13.18 12.42
CA SER A 44 11.79 12.93 12.56
C SER A 44 12.04 11.72 13.48
N GLY A 45 13.24 11.15 13.44
CA GLY A 45 13.59 9.95 14.22
C GLY A 45 13.72 8.70 13.37
N PRO A 46 13.45 7.50 13.92
CA PRO A 46 13.53 6.24 13.19
C PRO A 46 12.66 6.26 11.93
N ALA A 47 13.21 5.77 10.81
CA ALA A 47 12.47 5.74 9.55
C ALA A 47 11.38 4.67 9.56
N LEU A 48 10.14 5.08 9.27
CA LEU A 48 8.98 4.21 9.05
C LEU A 48 8.53 4.38 7.59
N VAL A 49 8.75 3.35 6.78
CA VAL A 49 8.48 3.38 5.34
C VAL A 49 7.19 2.63 5.04
N CYS A 50 6.22 3.33 4.45
CA CYS A 50 4.86 2.83 4.21
C CYS A 50 4.60 2.62 2.72
N LEU A 51 4.22 1.40 2.36
CA LEU A 51 3.88 0.96 1.01
C LEU A 51 2.38 0.74 0.90
N HIS A 52 1.73 1.45 -0.01
CA HIS A 52 0.27 1.41 -0.18
C HIS A 52 -0.23 0.22 -1.01
N GLY A 53 -1.56 -0.01 -1.00
CA GLY A 53 -2.25 -1.00 -1.83
C GLY A 53 -2.55 -0.52 -3.26
N ILE A 54 -3.03 -1.45 -4.11
CA ILE A 54 -3.23 -1.24 -5.55
C ILE A 54 -4.17 -0.08 -5.92
N GLY A 55 -5.15 0.24 -5.09
CA GLY A 55 -6.13 1.31 -5.33
C GLY A 55 -5.85 2.59 -4.55
N SER A 56 -4.61 2.82 -4.12
CA SER A 56 -4.26 3.86 -3.16
C SER A 56 -3.02 4.65 -3.60
N GLY A 57 -2.41 5.43 -2.70
CA GLY A 57 -1.21 6.22 -2.91
C GLY A 57 -0.63 6.71 -1.58
N ALA A 58 0.50 7.39 -1.63
CA ALA A 58 1.19 7.93 -0.45
C ALA A 58 0.29 8.79 0.44
N ALA A 59 -0.59 9.58 -0.17
CA ALA A 59 -1.49 10.49 0.56
C ALA A 59 -2.46 9.80 1.52
N SER A 60 -2.79 8.53 1.28
CA SER A 60 -3.68 7.75 2.15
C SER A 60 -3.14 7.54 3.57
N TRP A 61 -1.85 7.73 3.77
CA TRP A 61 -1.21 7.58 5.08
C TRP A 61 -1.25 8.84 5.94
N LEU A 62 -1.85 9.96 5.47
CA LEU A 62 -1.81 11.27 6.11
C LEU A 62 -2.12 11.20 7.62
N ASP A 63 -3.29 10.69 7.99
CA ASP A 63 -3.75 10.72 9.38
C ASP A 63 -2.87 9.83 10.28
N THR A 64 -2.55 8.63 9.82
CA THR A 64 -1.61 7.73 10.51
C THR A 64 -0.21 8.36 10.65
N ALA A 65 0.28 9.02 9.58
CA ALA A 65 1.58 9.67 9.59
C ALA A 65 1.66 10.85 10.57
N GLN A 66 0.62 11.69 10.62
CA GLN A 66 0.54 12.79 11.60
C GLN A 66 0.57 12.30 13.04
N LEU A 67 -0.13 11.19 13.35
CA LEU A 67 -0.14 10.58 14.67
C LEU A 67 1.21 9.97 15.07
N LEU A 68 2.07 9.63 14.11
CA LEU A 68 3.38 9.03 14.33
C LEU A 68 4.54 10.03 14.21
N ALA A 69 4.31 11.18 13.58
CA ALA A 69 5.33 12.21 13.32
C ALA A 69 6.11 12.68 14.58
N PRO A 70 5.54 12.70 15.80
CA PRO A 70 6.30 13.02 17.00
C PRO A 70 7.36 12.00 17.40
N GLN A 71 7.30 10.77 16.85
CA GLN A 71 8.14 9.64 17.28
C GLN A 71 8.92 9.00 16.14
N ALA A 72 8.58 9.29 14.88
CA ALA A 72 9.19 8.66 13.71
C ALA A 72 9.24 9.61 12.50
N ARG A 73 10.24 9.42 11.65
CA ARG A 73 10.23 9.94 10.28
C ARG A 73 9.37 9.01 9.42
N VAL A 74 8.12 9.39 9.19
CA VAL A 74 7.19 8.61 8.36
C VAL A 74 7.39 8.99 6.90
N ILE A 75 7.62 7.99 6.05
CA ILE A 75 7.78 8.13 4.61
C ILE A 75 6.79 7.19 3.93
N ALA A 76 5.85 7.71 3.17
CA ALA A 76 4.99 6.94 2.31
C ALA A 76 5.39 7.16 0.85
N TRP A 77 5.55 6.09 0.08
CA TRP A 77 5.84 6.21 -1.33
C TRP A 77 4.57 6.24 -2.17
N ASP A 78 4.63 6.86 -3.33
CA ASP A 78 3.79 6.49 -4.46
C ASP A 78 4.55 5.39 -5.22
N ALA A 79 3.98 4.21 -5.34
CA ALA A 79 4.63 3.07 -5.98
C ALA A 79 5.06 3.43 -7.43
N PRO A 80 6.01 2.70 -8.03
CA PRO A 80 6.36 2.89 -9.43
C PRO A 80 5.12 2.98 -10.34
N GLY A 81 5.04 4.05 -11.14
CA GLY A 81 3.89 4.35 -12.01
C GLY A 81 2.70 5.01 -11.30
N TYR A 82 2.78 5.30 -9.99
CA TYR A 82 1.77 6.04 -9.24
C TYR A 82 2.24 7.47 -8.99
N GLY A 83 1.28 8.40 -8.86
CA GLY A 83 1.61 9.82 -8.69
C GLY A 83 2.55 10.30 -9.79
N THR A 84 3.71 10.83 -9.40
CA THR A 84 4.79 11.24 -10.31
C THR A 84 5.98 10.26 -10.31
N SER A 85 5.82 9.09 -9.68
CA SER A 85 6.85 8.04 -9.69
C SER A 85 7.05 7.45 -11.08
N THR A 86 8.30 7.34 -11.51
CA THR A 86 8.67 6.70 -12.77
C THR A 86 8.21 5.24 -12.77
N PRO A 87 7.47 4.77 -13.80
CA PRO A 87 7.10 3.37 -13.94
C PRO A 87 8.33 2.45 -14.00
N LEU A 88 8.13 1.17 -13.71
CA LEU A 88 9.16 0.16 -13.93
C LEU A 88 9.33 -0.10 -15.43
N ALA A 89 10.55 -0.44 -15.85
CA ALA A 89 10.85 -0.75 -17.26
C ALA A 89 10.12 -2.03 -17.76
N PRO A 90 10.05 -3.14 -17.00
CA PRO A 90 9.31 -4.32 -17.44
C PRO A 90 7.81 -4.04 -17.57
N ALA A 91 7.20 -4.51 -18.66
CA ALA A 91 5.74 -4.45 -18.84
C ALA A 91 5.01 -5.36 -17.81
N VAL A 92 5.64 -6.44 -17.40
CA VAL A 92 5.16 -7.43 -16.41
C VAL A 92 6.15 -7.47 -15.24
N PRO A 93 6.15 -6.45 -14.35
CA PRO A 93 7.08 -6.39 -13.25
C PRO A 93 6.72 -7.40 -12.16
N LYS A 94 7.75 -7.90 -11.47
CA LYS A 94 7.67 -8.82 -10.34
C LYS A 94 7.87 -8.07 -9.03
N ALA A 95 7.57 -8.73 -7.91
CA ALA A 95 7.78 -8.17 -6.57
C ALA A 95 9.25 -7.75 -6.33
N VAL A 96 10.21 -8.47 -6.91
CA VAL A 96 11.64 -8.13 -6.82
C VAL A 96 11.96 -6.81 -7.52
N ASP A 97 11.34 -6.51 -8.67
CA ASP A 97 11.58 -5.24 -9.39
C ASP A 97 11.09 -4.03 -8.55
N TYR A 98 9.94 -4.20 -7.86
CA TYR A 98 9.46 -3.19 -6.92
C TYR A 98 10.35 -3.09 -5.67
N ALA A 99 10.88 -4.20 -5.17
CA ALA A 99 11.80 -4.20 -4.03
C ALA A 99 13.13 -3.51 -4.39
N GLU A 100 13.67 -3.74 -5.59
CA GLU A 100 14.86 -3.03 -6.09
C GLU A 100 14.61 -1.53 -6.20
N ARG A 101 13.44 -1.11 -6.69
CA ARG A 101 13.03 0.30 -6.73
C ARG A 101 12.90 0.91 -5.33
N LEU A 102 12.37 0.14 -4.38
CA LEU A 102 12.36 0.53 -2.97
C LEU A 102 13.79 0.74 -2.45
N GLY A 103 14.72 -0.15 -2.75
CA GLY A 103 16.13 -0.02 -2.39
C GLY A 103 16.75 1.27 -2.94
N ALA A 104 16.55 1.56 -4.21
CA ALA A 104 17.02 2.80 -4.84
C ALA A 104 16.42 4.06 -4.17
N MET A 105 15.15 4.00 -3.76
CA MET A 105 14.51 5.09 -3.01
C MET A 105 15.12 5.26 -1.62
N LEU A 106 15.38 4.16 -0.90
CA LEU A 106 16.04 4.23 0.41
C LEU A 106 17.43 4.82 0.31
N ASP A 107 18.21 4.47 -0.73
CA ASP A 107 19.54 5.05 -0.99
C ASP A 107 19.45 6.55 -1.24
N ALA A 108 18.52 6.99 -2.08
CA ALA A 108 18.35 8.40 -2.40
C ALA A 108 17.81 9.25 -1.23
N LEU A 109 17.29 8.61 -0.18
CA LEU A 109 16.80 9.24 1.04
C LEU A 109 17.77 9.12 2.23
N ASP A 110 18.95 8.50 2.00
CA ASP A 110 19.96 8.20 3.03
C ASP A 110 19.34 7.43 4.22
N ILE A 111 18.55 6.39 3.90
CA ILE A 111 17.89 5.52 4.89
C ILE A 111 18.62 4.19 4.95
N ASP A 112 19.56 4.03 5.89
CA ASP A 112 20.29 2.78 6.09
C ASP A 112 19.45 1.70 6.79
N ARG A 113 18.49 2.10 7.62
CA ARG A 113 17.65 1.19 8.37
C ARG A 113 16.25 1.77 8.56
N CYS A 114 15.22 0.91 8.39
CA CYS A 114 13.83 1.32 8.54
C CYS A 114 12.96 0.21 9.14
N ILE A 115 11.79 0.62 9.65
CA ILE A 115 10.63 -0.24 9.82
C ILE A 115 9.86 -0.17 8.51
N LEU A 116 9.60 -1.34 7.90
CA LEU A 116 8.89 -1.42 6.62
C LEU A 116 7.45 -1.87 6.84
N VAL A 117 6.51 -1.07 6.37
CA VAL A 117 5.06 -1.33 6.46
C VAL A 117 4.51 -1.58 5.06
N GLY A 118 3.96 -2.77 4.82
CA GLY A 118 3.30 -3.11 3.56
C GLY A 118 1.80 -3.31 3.75
N HIS A 119 0.99 -2.49 3.08
CA HIS A 119 -0.46 -2.67 3.06
C HIS A 119 -0.91 -3.32 1.74
N SER A 120 -1.74 -4.36 1.84
CA SER A 120 -2.36 -5.01 0.68
C SER A 120 -1.31 -5.40 -0.39
N LEU A 121 -1.36 -4.83 -1.59
CA LEU A 121 -0.37 -5.04 -2.65
C LEU A 121 1.05 -4.69 -2.19
N GLY A 122 1.21 -3.62 -1.39
CA GLY A 122 2.50 -3.23 -0.83
C GLY A 122 3.14 -4.31 0.04
N ALA A 123 2.36 -5.26 0.56
CA ALA A 123 2.87 -6.41 1.30
C ALA A 123 3.71 -7.35 0.42
N LEU A 124 3.37 -7.52 -0.86
CA LEU A 124 4.16 -8.33 -1.81
C LEU A 124 5.57 -7.72 -1.99
N THR A 125 5.64 -6.41 -2.18
CA THR A 125 6.92 -5.70 -2.28
C THR A 125 7.70 -5.77 -0.96
N ALA A 126 7.01 -5.55 0.17
CA ALA A 126 7.64 -5.55 1.48
C ALA A 126 8.20 -6.94 1.85
N ALA A 127 7.47 -8.01 1.57
CA ALA A 127 7.93 -9.38 1.81
C ALA A 127 9.11 -9.73 0.89
N SER A 128 9.05 -9.37 -0.40
CA SER A 128 10.16 -9.58 -1.33
C SER A 128 11.43 -8.85 -0.90
N ALA A 129 11.30 -7.62 -0.38
CA ALA A 129 12.42 -6.87 0.20
C ALA A 129 12.98 -7.52 1.49
N ALA A 130 12.09 -8.12 2.30
CA ALA A 130 12.41 -8.68 3.62
C ALA A 130 12.79 -10.17 3.60
N ARG A 131 12.64 -10.85 2.46
CA ARG A 131 12.92 -12.29 2.36
C ARG A 131 14.37 -12.62 2.67
N PRO A 132 14.67 -13.82 3.19
CA PRO A 132 16.04 -14.29 3.36
C PRO A 132 16.82 -14.22 2.04
N GLY A 133 18.04 -13.67 2.09
CA GLY A 133 18.89 -13.49 0.91
C GLY A 133 18.61 -12.23 0.07
N SER A 134 17.58 -11.44 0.41
CA SER A 134 17.42 -10.11 -0.20
C SER A 134 18.50 -9.15 0.28
N ALA A 135 19.08 -8.37 -0.64
CA ALA A 135 20.04 -7.32 -0.29
C ALA A 135 19.45 -6.25 0.65
N LEU A 136 18.13 -6.10 0.66
CA LEU A 136 17.43 -5.14 1.51
C LEU A 136 17.11 -5.66 2.91
N ALA A 137 17.16 -6.99 3.13
CA ALA A 137 16.74 -7.58 4.40
C ALA A 137 17.51 -7.01 5.61
N ALA A 138 18.81 -6.74 5.47
CA ALA A 138 19.63 -6.15 6.52
C ALA A 138 19.25 -4.71 6.88
N ARG A 139 18.58 -3.99 5.97
CA ARG A 139 18.10 -2.61 6.16
C ARG A 139 16.71 -2.54 6.80
N ILE A 140 16.01 -3.68 6.91
CA ILE A 140 14.67 -3.74 7.49
C ILE A 140 14.80 -4.22 8.93
N ALA A 141 14.61 -3.30 9.87
CA ALA A 141 14.67 -3.60 11.30
C ALA A 141 13.49 -4.48 11.75
N ARG A 142 12.31 -4.19 11.21
CA ARG A 142 11.04 -4.87 11.48
C ARG A 142 10.14 -4.77 10.25
N LEU A 143 9.34 -5.80 10.03
CA LEU A 143 8.32 -5.85 8.98
C LEU A 143 6.93 -5.77 9.60
N VAL A 144 6.04 -4.96 9.03
CA VAL A 144 4.63 -4.92 9.39
C VAL A 144 3.80 -5.15 8.13
N LEU A 145 2.94 -6.16 8.15
CA LEU A 145 2.03 -6.47 7.06
C LEU A 145 0.60 -6.17 7.50
N ILE A 146 -0.04 -5.20 6.87
CA ILE A 146 -1.42 -4.80 7.16
C ILE A 146 -2.32 -5.25 6.03
N SER A 147 -3.33 -6.07 6.34
CA SER A 147 -4.28 -6.57 5.33
C SER A 147 -3.54 -7.12 4.08
N PRO A 148 -2.52 -7.99 4.24
CA PRO A 148 -1.63 -8.37 3.14
C PRO A 148 -2.36 -9.08 2.00
N ALA A 149 -2.10 -8.65 0.76
CA ALA A 149 -2.49 -9.41 -0.42
C ALA A 149 -1.56 -10.62 -0.60
N GLY A 150 -2.11 -11.83 -0.66
CA GLY A 150 -1.32 -13.05 -0.86
C GLY A 150 -0.72 -13.20 -2.25
N GLY A 151 -1.25 -12.46 -3.23
CA GLY A 151 -0.89 -12.64 -4.64
C GLY A 151 -1.54 -13.89 -5.25
N TYR A 152 -1.30 -14.11 -6.53
CA TYR A 152 -1.85 -15.24 -7.29
C TYR A 152 -0.76 -15.98 -8.08
N GLY A 153 0.51 -15.78 -7.73
CA GLY A 153 1.67 -16.33 -8.46
C GLY A 153 1.92 -17.82 -8.22
N ALA A 154 1.41 -18.39 -7.13
CA ALA A 154 1.54 -19.80 -6.83
C ALA A 154 0.94 -20.68 -7.95
N PRO A 155 1.61 -21.77 -8.36
CA PRO A 155 1.16 -22.61 -9.48
C PRO A 155 -0.29 -23.11 -9.35
N GLU A 156 -0.70 -23.50 -8.15
CA GLU A 156 -2.06 -23.99 -7.83
C GLU A 156 -3.14 -22.92 -7.99
N ARG A 157 -2.75 -21.63 -8.02
CA ARG A 157 -3.67 -20.50 -8.21
C ARG A 157 -3.74 -20.01 -9.66
N ALA A 158 -3.22 -20.75 -10.63
CA ALA A 158 -3.13 -20.31 -12.02
C ALA A 158 -4.48 -19.95 -12.66
N GLU A 159 -5.56 -20.67 -12.34
CA GLU A 159 -6.90 -20.37 -12.83
C GLU A 159 -7.45 -19.08 -12.17
N GLU A 160 -7.32 -18.96 -10.87
CA GLU A 160 -7.73 -17.76 -10.12
C GLU A 160 -6.95 -16.53 -10.60
N ARG A 161 -5.64 -16.67 -10.84
CA ARG A 161 -4.79 -15.63 -11.44
C ARG A 161 -5.36 -15.12 -12.74
N ARG A 162 -5.70 -16.01 -13.69
CA ARG A 162 -6.28 -15.62 -14.97
C ARG A 162 -7.61 -14.88 -14.78
N ARG A 163 -8.48 -15.40 -13.92
CA ARG A 163 -9.78 -14.79 -13.63
C ARG A 163 -9.62 -13.39 -13.04
N VAL A 164 -8.76 -13.21 -12.04
CA VAL A 164 -8.53 -11.92 -11.38
C VAL A 164 -7.87 -10.92 -12.34
N HIS A 165 -6.88 -11.37 -13.12
CA HIS A 165 -6.23 -10.53 -14.14
C HIS A 165 -7.25 -9.99 -15.15
N THR A 166 -8.03 -10.88 -15.79
CA THR A 166 -9.08 -10.50 -16.74
C THR A 166 -10.09 -9.55 -16.13
N GLN A 167 -10.61 -9.87 -14.93
CA GLN A 167 -11.59 -9.03 -14.24
C GLN A 167 -11.07 -7.60 -13.98
N ARG A 168 -9.79 -7.46 -13.62
CA ARG A 168 -9.20 -6.14 -13.36
C ARG A 168 -8.92 -5.35 -14.63
N ILE A 169 -8.46 -6.02 -15.68
CA ILE A 169 -8.24 -5.40 -16.99
C ILE A 169 -9.59 -4.98 -17.60
N ASP A 170 -10.62 -5.80 -17.50
CA ASP A 170 -11.98 -5.48 -17.98
C ASP A 170 -12.57 -4.29 -17.22
N ALA A 171 -12.41 -4.24 -15.89
CA ALA A 171 -12.84 -3.10 -15.10
C ALA A 171 -12.10 -1.81 -15.51
N LEU A 172 -10.80 -1.89 -15.74
CA LEU A 172 -9.99 -0.76 -16.19
C LEU A 172 -10.41 -0.28 -17.58
N SER A 173 -10.63 -1.20 -18.52
CA SER A 173 -10.99 -0.89 -19.90
C SER A 173 -12.47 -0.47 -20.05
N GLY A 174 -13.37 -1.00 -19.21
CA GLY A 174 -14.79 -0.73 -19.28
C GLY A 174 -15.23 0.51 -18.50
N THR A 175 -15.01 0.51 -17.18
CA THR A 175 -15.42 1.65 -16.32
C THR A 175 -14.31 2.68 -16.12
N GLY A 176 -13.08 2.31 -16.41
CA GLY A 176 -11.91 3.14 -16.22
C GLY A 176 -11.61 3.47 -14.76
N ILE A 177 -10.57 4.25 -14.53
CA ILE A 177 -10.15 4.68 -13.18
C ILE A 177 -11.28 5.46 -12.50
N ALA A 178 -11.97 6.34 -13.21
CA ALA A 178 -13.06 7.14 -12.64
C ALA A 178 -14.22 6.27 -12.13
N GLY A 179 -14.66 5.28 -12.91
CA GLY A 179 -15.74 4.36 -12.51
C GLY A 179 -15.32 3.42 -11.36
N MET A 180 -14.05 3.03 -11.31
CA MET A 180 -13.51 2.27 -10.17
C MET A 180 -13.47 3.13 -8.91
N ALA A 181 -13.02 4.38 -9.02
CA ALA A 181 -12.92 5.33 -7.91
C ALA A 181 -14.27 5.64 -7.28
N ALA A 182 -15.32 5.82 -8.10
CA ALA A 182 -16.67 6.10 -7.62
C ALA A 182 -17.23 5.02 -6.68
N ARG A 183 -16.69 3.81 -6.69
CA ARG A 183 -17.14 2.66 -5.88
C ARG A 183 -16.06 2.09 -4.96
N ALA A 184 -14.92 2.79 -4.83
CA ALA A 184 -13.77 2.30 -4.08
C ALA A 184 -14.10 2.07 -2.59
N ASP A 185 -14.83 2.99 -1.99
CA ASP A 185 -15.20 2.97 -0.58
C ASP A 185 -16.01 1.73 -0.18
N VAL A 186 -16.93 1.27 -1.04
CA VAL A 186 -17.76 0.09 -0.78
C VAL A 186 -16.94 -1.18 -0.54
N ARG A 187 -15.79 -1.28 -1.18
CA ARG A 187 -14.89 -2.45 -1.05
C ARG A 187 -13.78 -2.24 -0.02
N LEU A 188 -13.28 -1.00 0.08
CA LEU A 188 -12.07 -0.73 0.84
C LEU A 188 -12.34 -0.37 2.31
N LEU A 189 -13.57 0.00 2.63
CA LEU A 189 -13.95 0.43 3.97
C LEU A 189 -15.08 -0.44 4.53
N SER A 190 -15.25 -0.42 5.84
CA SER A 190 -16.40 -1.02 6.48
C SER A 190 -17.69 -0.24 6.18
N ALA A 191 -18.84 -0.87 6.41
CA ALA A 191 -20.13 -0.19 6.27
C ALA A 191 -20.25 1.03 7.21
N GLY A 192 -19.60 0.97 8.39
CA GLY A 192 -19.60 2.03 9.39
C GLY A 192 -18.60 3.16 9.16
N ALA A 193 -17.85 3.14 8.06
CA ALA A 193 -16.85 4.17 7.76
C ALA A 193 -17.47 5.56 7.62
N GLY A 194 -16.78 6.58 8.14
CA GLY A 194 -17.18 7.97 8.00
C GLY A 194 -17.00 8.51 6.57
N GLU A 195 -17.71 9.60 6.25
CA GLU A 195 -17.69 10.19 4.91
C GLU A 195 -16.29 10.69 4.51
N GLN A 196 -15.51 11.21 5.46
CA GLN A 196 -14.14 11.64 5.20
C GLN A 196 -13.27 10.48 4.67
N ALA A 197 -13.32 9.30 5.32
CA ALA A 197 -12.59 8.12 4.87
C ALA A 197 -13.04 7.67 3.46
N ARG A 198 -14.36 7.74 3.18
CA ARG A 198 -14.93 7.44 1.87
C ARG A 198 -14.40 8.38 0.79
N GLN A 199 -14.38 9.66 1.05
CA GLN A 199 -13.82 10.68 0.14
C GLN A 199 -12.34 10.44 -0.11
N TRP A 200 -11.55 10.14 0.94
CA TRP A 200 -10.12 9.86 0.81
C TRP A 200 -9.82 8.66 -0.10
N VAL A 201 -10.49 7.52 0.07
CA VAL A 201 -10.23 6.34 -0.76
C VAL A 201 -10.68 6.56 -2.21
N ARG A 202 -11.81 7.23 -2.44
CA ARG A 202 -12.27 7.59 -3.79
C ARG A 202 -11.30 8.55 -4.47
N TRP A 203 -10.87 9.59 -3.76
CA TRP A 203 -9.93 10.57 -4.28
C TRP A 203 -8.57 9.94 -4.64
N ASN A 204 -8.00 9.10 -3.77
CA ASN A 204 -6.75 8.41 -4.08
C ASN A 204 -6.87 7.52 -5.31
N MET A 205 -7.93 6.74 -5.42
CA MET A 205 -8.15 5.87 -6.59
C MET A 205 -8.36 6.68 -7.88
N ALA A 206 -9.02 7.82 -7.81
CA ALA A 206 -9.23 8.69 -8.97
C ALA A 206 -7.93 9.29 -9.54
N ARG A 207 -6.83 9.25 -8.79
CA ARG A 207 -5.52 9.78 -9.17
C ARG A 207 -4.57 8.73 -9.73
N LEU A 208 -5.02 7.51 -9.91
CA LEU A 208 -4.20 6.45 -10.48
C LEU A 208 -3.84 6.74 -11.94
N ASN A 209 -2.63 6.35 -12.33
CA ASN A 209 -2.22 6.29 -13.73
C ASN A 209 -2.55 4.90 -14.28
N GLU A 210 -3.15 4.83 -15.45
CA GLU A 210 -3.54 3.55 -16.06
C GLU A 210 -2.35 2.60 -16.25
N GLY A 211 -1.21 3.11 -16.72
CA GLY A 211 0.00 2.32 -16.91
C GLY A 211 0.56 1.75 -15.60
N GLY A 212 0.62 2.57 -14.55
CA GLY A 212 1.04 2.13 -13.21
C GLY A 212 0.06 1.12 -12.61
N TYR A 213 -1.24 1.33 -12.81
CA TYR A 213 -2.25 0.37 -12.34
C TYR A 213 -2.16 -0.98 -13.07
N ARG A 214 -1.86 -0.99 -14.40
CA ARG A 214 -1.60 -2.22 -15.16
C ARG A 214 -0.40 -2.97 -14.59
N GLN A 215 0.73 -2.28 -14.33
CA GLN A 215 1.89 -2.90 -13.70
C GLN A 215 1.58 -3.47 -12.31
N ALA A 216 0.73 -2.79 -11.54
CA ALA A 216 0.29 -3.26 -10.23
C ALA A 216 -0.65 -4.49 -10.31
N ILE A 217 -1.44 -4.63 -11.39
CA ILE A 217 -2.18 -5.86 -11.68
C ILE A 217 -1.21 -7.02 -11.93
N GLU A 218 -0.15 -6.79 -12.70
CA GLU A 218 0.87 -7.82 -12.97
C GLU A 218 1.59 -8.25 -11.67
N LEU A 219 1.96 -7.29 -10.82
CA LEU A 219 2.52 -7.59 -9.50
C LEU A 219 1.54 -8.44 -8.65
N LEU A 220 0.26 -8.05 -8.58
CA LEU A 220 -0.75 -8.79 -7.82
C LEU A 220 -0.93 -10.22 -8.35
N CYS A 221 -1.00 -10.35 -9.67
CA CYS A 221 -1.27 -11.63 -10.33
C CYS A 221 -0.04 -12.54 -10.35
N GLY A 222 1.17 -11.98 -10.42
CA GLY A 222 2.42 -12.73 -10.46
C GLY A 222 3.09 -12.93 -9.09
N GLY A 223 2.68 -12.19 -8.06
CA GLY A 223 3.25 -12.27 -6.71
C GLY A 223 2.77 -13.51 -5.94
N ASP A 224 3.65 -14.03 -5.10
CA ASP A 224 3.37 -15.10 -4.13
C ASP A 224 3.96 -14.69 -2.78
N LEU A 225 3.11 -14.13 -1.92
CA LEU A 225 3.53 -13.64 -0.61
C LEU A 225 4.10 -14.76 0.26
N LEU A 226 3.48 -15.94 0.23
CA LEU A 226 3.86 -17.04 1.10
C LEU A 226 5.21 -17.64 0.73
N ALA A 227 5.64 -17.51 -0.54
CA ALA A 227 6.95 -17.95 -0.98
C ALA A 227 8.08 -17.05 -0.43
N ASP A 228 7.80 -15.77 -0.18
CA ASP A 228 8.77 -14.81 0.38
C ASP A 228 8.80 -14.81 1.93
N LEU A 229 7.96 -15.62 2.60
CA LEU A 229 7.84 -15.69 4.06
C LEU A 229 8.35 -17.03 4.62
N PRO A 230 8.85 -17.09 5.88
CA PRO A 230 8.97 -15.99 6.83
C PRO A 230 10.15 -15.05 6.51
N PRO A 231 10.09 -13.79 6.93
CA PRO A 231 11.21 -12.86 6.78
C PRO A 231 12.32 -13.15 7.80
N ALA A 232 13.51 -12.57 7.57
CA ALA A 232 14.66 -12.75 8.47
C ALA A 232 14.61 -11.87 9.74
N MET A 233 13.70 -10.90 9.81
CA MET A 233 13.55 -9.98 10.94
C MET A 233 12.19 -10.16 11.63
N PRO A 234 11.99 -9.58 12.84
CA PRO A 234 10.70 -9.61 13.52
C PRO A 234 9.58 -9.05 12.62
N VAL A 235 8.44 -9.74 12.60
CA VAL A 235 7.27 -9.37 11.78
C VAL A 235 6.01 -9.29 12.63
N ARG A 236 5.13 -8.36 12.29
CA ARG A 236 3.74 -8.29 12.78
C ARG A 236 2.80 -8.37 11.58
N VAL A 237 1.68 -9.03 11.76
CA VAL A 237 0.62 -9.15 10.76
C VAL A 237 -0.69 -8.67 11.36
N ALA A 238 -1.29 -7.68 10.74
CA ALA A 238 -2.56 -7.09 11.18
C ALA A 238 -3.60 -7.08 10.06
N CYS A 239 -4.88 -7.06 10.43
CA CYS A 239 -5.97 -7.04 9.47
C CYS A 239 -7.18 -6.30 10.05
N GLY A 240 -7.89 -5.53 9.21
CA GLY A 240 -9.19 -4.99 9.59
C GLY A 240 -10.16 -6.12 9.90
N ALA A 241 -10.87 -6.03 11.02
CA ALA A 241 -11.82 -7.07 11.45
C ALA A 241 -12.95 -7.28 10.43
N LEU A 242 -13.27 -6.25 9.64
CA LEU A 242 -14.33 -6.22 8.63
C LEU A 242 -13.78 -6.19 7.20
N ASP A 243 -12.51 -6.58 7.00
CA ASP A 243 -11.88 -6.61 5.67
C ASP A 243 -12.47 -7.71 4.79
N ILE A 244 -13.10 -7.31 3.68
CA ILE A 244 -13.69 -8.22 2.68
C ILE A 244 -12.79 -8.40 1.45
N VAL A 245 -11.69 -7.66 1.34
CA VAL A 245 -10.75 -7.71 0.20
C VAL A 245 -9.66 -8.74 0.45
N THR A 246 -9.02 -8.65 1.62
CA THR A 246 -8.09 -9.65 2.16
C THR A 246 -8.61 -10.09 3.53
N PRO A 247 -9.61 -11.00 3.55
CA PRO A 247 -10.32 -11.34 4.78
C PRO A 247 -9.40 -11.85 5.88
N PRO A 248 -9.79 -11.69 7.16
CA PRO A 248 -9.00 -12.14 8.32
C PRO A 248 -8.50 -13.59 8.22
N ALA A 249 -9.27 -14.49 7.61
CA ALA A 249 -8.86 -15.88 7.39
C ALA A 249 -7.59 -16.00 6.53
N GLY A 250 -7.50 -15.22 5.43
CA GLY A 250 -6.31 -15.18 4.58
C GLY A 250 -5.12 -14.51 5.29
N CYS A 251 -5.37 -13.45 6.05
CA CYS A 251 -4.33 -12.79 6.85
C CYS A 251 -3.82 -13.68 7.99
N ALA A 252 -4.69 -14.52 8.58
CA ALA A 252 -4.30 -15.51 9.58
C ALA A 252 -3.34 -16.58 9.02
N GLU A 253 -3.51 -16.96 7.75
CA GLU A 253 -2.56 -17.86 7.07
C GLU A 253 -1.17 -17.22 6.92
N VAL A 254 -1.12 -15.93 6.57
CA VAL A 254 0.13 -15.15 6.51
C VAL A 254 0.78 -15.08 7.90
N ALA A 255 0.01 -14.78 8.95
CA ALA A 255 0.51 -14.73 10.32
C ALA A 255 1.06 -16.11 10.77
N ARG A 256 0.32 -17.17 10.50
CA ARG A 256 0.74 -18.56 10.77
C ARG A 256 2.05 -18.91 10.05
N ARG A 257 2.19 -18.52 8.78
CA ARG A 257 3.41 -18.72 8.00
C ARG A 257 4.62 -18.02 8.61
N CYS A 258 4.38 -16.86 9.25
CA CYS A 258 5.40 -16.08 9.96
C CYS A 258 5.63 -16.55 11.43
N GLY A 259 4.85 -17.49 11.95
CA GLY A 259 4.94 -17.93 13.35
C GLY A 259 4.47 -16.88 14.37
N VAL A 260 3.57 -15.95 13.96
CA VAL A 260 3.03 -14.91 14.82
C VAL A 260 1.50 -14.95 14.89
N ALA A 261 0.92 -14.28 15.87
CA ALA A 261 -0.54 -14.09 15.94
C ALA A 261 -0.99 -13.02 14.95
N LEU A 262 -2.21 -13.20 14.39
CA LEU A 262 -2.89 -12.14 13.66
C LEU A 262 -3.43 -11.09 14.64
N GLU A 263 -3.11 -9.82 14.41
CA GLU A 263 -3.66 -8.69 15.14
C GLU A 263 -4.88 -8.14 14.42
N SER A 264 -5.98 -8.01 15.17
CA SER A 264 -7.24 -7.47 14.63
C SER A 264 -7.30 -5.97 14.85
N ILE A 265 -7.65 -5.22 13.79
CA ILE A 265 -7.97 -3.80 13.88
C ILE A 265 -9.51 -3.69 13.94
N PRO A 266 -10.08 -3.36 15.11
CA PRO A 266 -11.54 -3.34 15.28
C PRO A 266 -12.23 -2.34 14.36
N ASP A 267 -13.44 -2.64 13.95
CA ASP A 267 -14.33 -1.75 13.16
C ASP A 267 -13.68 -1.18 11.89
N ALA A 268 -12.71 -1.88 11.32
CA ALA A 268 -11.98 -1.47 10.12
C ALA A 268 -12.21 -2.43 8.96
N GLY A 269 -12.40 -1.88 7.78
CA GLY A 269 -12.32 -2.59 6.51
C GLY A 269 -10.87 -2.74 6.02
N HIS A 270 -10.70 -2.87 4.71
CA HIS A 270 -9.41 -3.09 4.08
C HIS A 270 -8.42 -1.93 4.26
N ALA A 271 -8.86 -0.69 4.01
CA ALA A 271 -8.03 0.49 4.16
C ALA A 271 -8.03 1.00 5.61
N SER A 272 -7.66 0.14 6.56
CA SER A 272 -7.72 0.40 8.01
C SER A 272 -6.93 1.64 8.43
N TYR A 273 -5.81 1.95 7.80
CA TYR A 273 -4.99 3.14 8.07
C TYR A 273 -5.65 4.47 7.64
N VAL A 274 -6.70 4.40 6.81
CA VAL A 274 -7.57 5.54 6.47
C VAL A 274 -8.79 5.58 7.37
N GLU A 275 -9.35 4.43 7.71
CA GLU A 275 -10.62 4.30 8.44
C GLU A 275 -10.45 4.37 9.96
N ARG A 276 -9.34 3.83 10.48
CA ARG A 276 -8.99 3.76 11.91
C ARG A 276 -7.52 4.13 12.12
N PRO A 277 -7.11 5.36 11.73
CA PRO A 277 -5.71 5.76 11.78
C PRO A 277 -5.11 5.70 13.20
N GLU A 278 -5.92 5.93 14.26
CA GLU A 278 -5.48 5.85 15.64
C GLU A 278 -5.09 4.41 16.03
N ALA A 279 -5.88 3.43 15.63
CA ALA A 279 -5.60 2.02 15.91
C ALA A 279 -4.35 1.54 15.17
N VAL A 280 -4.20 1.94 13.89
CA VAL A 280 -2.98 1.62 13.11
C VAL A 280 -1.77 2.35 13.69
N ALA A 281 -1.90 3.61 14.10
CA ALA A 281 -0.81 4.33 14.75
C ALA A 281 -0.42 3.72 16.09
N ALA A 282 -1.37 3.22 16.89
CA ALA A 282 -1.07 2.51 18.12
C ALA A 282 -0.25 1.24 17.88
N LEU A 283 -0.68 0.40 16.92
CA LEU A 283 0.05 -0.78 16.48
C LEU A 283 1.50 -0.43 16.05
N LEU A 284 1.67 0.64 15.27
CA LEU A 284 2.99 1.05 14.78
C LEU A 284 3.86 1.69 15.87
N ARG A 285 3.28 2.36 16.88
CA ARG A 285 4.02 2.84 18.07
C ARG A 285 4.62 1.68 18.86
N ASP A 286 3.87 0.59 19.05
CA ASP A 286 4.39 -0.61 19.72
C ASP A 286 5.57 -1.21 18.95
N VAL A 287 5.54 -1.15 17.61
CA VAL A 287 6.66 -1.59 16.76
C VAL A 287 7.87 -0.68 16.90
N LEU A 288 7.65 0.64 17.03
CA LEU A 288 8.74 1.61 17.21
C LEU A 288 9.41 1.48 18.59
N ALA A 289 8.65 1.11 19.62
CA ALA A 289 9.14 0.99 21.00
C ALA A 289 9.86 -0.34 21.30
N ALA A 290 9.63 -1.37 20.51
CA ALA A 290 10.21 -2.72 20.69
C ALA A 290 11.59 -2.84 20.06
#